data_84768288000fcb6e28e94db3a2ab7269
#
_entry.id   84768288000fcb6e28e94db3a2ab7269
#
_cell.length_a   1.000
_cell.length_b   1.000
_cell.length_c   1.000
_cell.angle_alpha   90.00
_cell.angle_beta   90.00
_cell.angle_gamma   90.00
#
_symmetry.space_group_name_H-M   'P 1'
#
loop_
_entity.id
_entity.type
_entity.pdbx_description
1 polymer ?
#
loop_
_entity_poly.entity_id
_entity_poly.type
_entity_poly.pdbx_seq_one_letter_code
_entity_poly.pdbx_strand_id
1 'polypeptide(L)'
;MRKLFITFVISILFCLTLTACGGPSDEKIVQAQEAYTHLVEVHNQAVEAHKNISDNSLDDELVALSEKVAKIEELNLSEMEDADIDALIESMDSILSSYQEYLQIIEDIKGQEEAAVLVSIPLTLMNGTEQTIQKLFLFEKNDTSSKSDVLEGTAGFGPGQSLTGLVMLRDVSDTPWILEMENSNGATYEIELSVKDYDENGVSMTLTYDSGSSEMVVS
;
A
#
# COMPACT_ATOMS: atom_id res chain seq x y z
N MET A 1 1.49 -8.88 25.94
CA MET A 1 2.55 -9.89 25.79
C MET A 1 3.64 -9.28 24.92
N ARG A 2 4.90 -9.31 25.35
CA ARG A 2 6.03 -8.68 24.62
C ARG A 2 6.27 -9.46 23.34
N LYS A 3 6.02 -8.83 22.19
CA LYS A 3 6.40 -9.36 20.86
C LYS A 3 7.92 -9.41 20.78
N LEU A 4 8.50 -10.61 20.92
CA LEU A 4 9.92 -10.84 20.68
C LEU A 4 10.08 -11.05 19.16
N PHE A 5 10.20 -9.95 18.44
CA PHE A 5 10.63 -10.01 17.04
C PHE A 5 12.15 -10.19 17.02
N ILE A 6 12.57 -11.40 16.72
CA ILE A 6 13.98 -11.71 16.48
C ILE A 6 14.31 -11.16 15.08
N THR A 7 14.99 -10.01 15.07
CA THR A 7 15.60 -9.48 13.85
C THR A 7 16.83 -10.34 13.58
N PHE A 8 16.67 -11.32 12.69
CA PHE A 8 17.77 -12.20 12.28
C PHE A 8 18.67 -11.42 11.30
N VAL A 9 19.80 -10.98 11.77
CA VAL A 9 20.88 -10.47 10.92
C VAL A 9 21.73 -11.68 10.52
N ILE A 10 21.49 -12.20 9.32
CA ILE A 10 22.22 -13.36 8.81
C ILE A 10 23.62 -12.89 8.39
N SER A 11 24.62 -13.32 9.16
CA SER A 11 26.02 -13.19 8.80
C SER A 11 26.43 -14.48 8.06
N ILE A 12 26.37 -14.45 6.72
CA ILE A 12 26.84 -15.58 5.90
C ILE A 12 28.35 -15.66 6.02
N LEU A 13 28.85 -16.47 6.92
CA LEU A 13 30.27 -16.83 6.99
C LEU A 13 30.42 -18.30 6.55
N PHE A 14 30.42 -18.51 5.24
CA PHE A 14 30.75 -19.83 4.66
C PHE A 14 32.28 -19.93 4.52
N CYS A 15 32.90 -20.75 5.37
CA CYS A 15 34.31 -21.15 5.21
C CYS A 15 34.41 -22.22 4.13
N LEU A 16 34.93 -21.85 2.97
CA LEU A 16 35.35 -22.81 1.94
C LEU A 16 36.59 -23.60 2.42
N THR A 17 36.41 -24.82 2.85
CA THR A 17 37.52 -25.77 3.00
C THR A 17 37.43 -26.80 1.89
N LEU A 18 38.31 -26.65 0.89
CA LEU A 18 38.49 -27.65 -0.17
C LEU A 18 39.15 -28.89 0.42
N THR A 19 38.41 -29.97 0.57
CA THR A 19 38.99 -31.31 0.78
C THR A 19 38.40 -32.28 -0.23
N ALA A 20 39.30 -32.86 -1.01
CA ALA A 20 39.07 -33.78 -2.11
C ALA A 20 38.50 -35.14 -1.65
N CYS A 21 37.66 -35.70 -2.50
CA CYS A 21 37.11 -37.07 -2.52
C CYS A 21 35.87 -37.33 -1.65
N GLY A 22 34.69 -37.16 -2.23
CA GLY A 22 33.43 -37.71 -1.76
C GLY A 22 32.38 -36.73 -1.29
N GLY A 23 32.63 -35.42 -1.36
CA GLY A 23 31.66 -34.38 -1.06
C GLY A 23 30.83 -33.95 -2.30
N PRO A 24 29.84 -33.07 -2.12
CA PRO A 24 29.00 -32.57 -3.20
C PRO A 24 29.83 -31.80 -4.24
N SER A 25 29.29 -31.70 -5.44
CA SER A 25 29.88 -30.87 -6.48
C SER A 25 29.80 -29.38 -6.11
N ASP A 26 30.84 -28.60 -6.49
CA ASP A 26 30.84 -27.13 -6.25
C ASP A 26 29.61 -26.48 -6.86
N GLU A 27 29.12 -26.98 -8.00
CA GLU A 27 27.92 -26.47 -8.66
C GLU A 27 26.66 -26.65 -7.76
N LYS A 28 26.50 -27.80 -7.11
CA LYS A 28 25.36 -28.05 -6.21
C LYS A 28 25.41 -27.19 -4.95
N ILE A 29 26.59 -26.97 -4.40
CA ILE A 29 26.77 -26.06 -3.28
C ILE A 29 26.32 -24.63 -3.67
N VAL A 30 26.75 -24.13 -4.84
CA VAL A 30 26.35 -22.80 -5.32
C VAL A 30 24.84 -22.71 -5.54
N GLN A 31 24.22 -23.71 -6.16
CA GLN A 31 22.77 -23.75 -6.36
C GLN A 31 22.00 -23.70 -5.03
N ALA A 32 22.43 -24.47 -4.03
CA ALA A 32 21.80 -24.44 -2.71
C ALA A 32 21.96 -23.08 -2.00
N GLN A 33 23.13 -22.45 -2.15
CA GLN A 33 23.38 -21.12 -1.58
C GLN A 33 22.51 -20.04 -2.23
N GLU A 34 22.33 -20.08 -3.54
CA GLU A 34 21.46 -19.17 -4.27
C GLU A 34 19.98 -19.38 -3.86
N ALA A 35 19.52 -20.64 -3.79
CA ALA A 35 18.18 -20.97 -3.34
C ALA A 35 17.93 -20.49 -1.90
N TYR A 36 18.88 -20.71 -0.99
CA TYR A 36 18.79 -20.25 0.39
C TYR A 36 18.77 -18.71 0.48
N THR A 37 19.61 -18.03 -0.28
CA THR A 37 19.62 -16.55 -0.31
C THR A 37 18.26 -16.01 -0.72
N HIS A 38 17.69 -16.56 -1.79
CA HIS A 38 16.35 -16.16 -2.26
C HIS A 38 15.26 -16.46 -1.23
N LEU A 39 15.30 -17.64 -0.59
CA LEU A 39 14.37 -18.01 0.47
C LEU A 39 14.41 -16.99 1.62
N VAL A 40 15.61 -16.61 2.07
CA VAL A 40 15.79 -15.63 3.15
C VAL A 40 15.28 -14.25 2.76
N GLU A 41 15.48 -13.82 1.51
CA GLU A 41 14.95 -12.54 1.02
C GLU A 41 13.41 -12.53 1.11
N VAL A 42 12.74 -13.58 0.64
CA VAL A 42 11.27 -13.67 0.67
C VAL A 42 10.74 -13.86 2.09
N HIS A 43 11.45 -14.64 2.93
CA HIS A 43 11.15 -14.71 4.37
C HIS A 43 11.15 -13.32 5.02
N ASN A 44 12.19 -12.52 4.79
CA ASN A 44 12.30 -11.19 5.37
C ASN A 44 11.19 -10.25 4.83
N GLN A 45 10.82 -10.36 3.55
CA GLN A 45 9.70 -9.63 2.98
C GLN A 45 8.37 -9.97 3.67
N ALA A 46 8.10 -11.27 3.88
CA ALA A 46 6.88 -11.72 4.54
C ALA A 46 6.81 -11.25 6.00
N VAL A 47 7.91 -11.36 6.74
CA VAL A 47 8.00 -10.88 8.14
C VAL A 47 7.79 -9.36 8.23
N GLU A 48 8.36 -8.59 7.30
CA GLU A 48 8.19 -7.13 7.29
C GLU A 48 6.77 -6.73 6.86
N ALA A 49 6.21 -7.39 5.86
CA ALA A 49 4.84 -7.14 5.43
C ALA A 49 3.83 -7.44 6.56
N HIS A 50 4.01 -8.57 7.27
CA HIS A 50 3.14 -8.95 8.39
C HIS A 50 3.16 -7.98 9.57
N LYS A 51 4.26 -7.28 9.80
CA LYS A 51 4.32 -6.23 10.86
C LYS A 51 3.40 -5.04 10.58
N ASN A 52 3.05 -4.82 9.32
CA ASN A 52 2.28 -3.67 8.88
C ASN A 52 0.76 -3.93 8.84
N ILE A 53 0.30 -5.11 9.26
CA ILE A 53 -1.11 -5.46 9.44
C ILE A 53 -1.42 -5.70 10.92
N SER A 54 -2.70 -5.56 11.29
CA SER A 54 -3.17 -5.80 12.66
C SER A 54 -3.64 -7.24 12.88
N ASP A 55 -3.95 -7.95 11.80
CA ASP A 55 -4.37 -9.35 11.82
C ASP A 55 -3.21 -10.26 12.26
N ASN A 56 -3.50 -11.22 13.12
CA ASN A 56 -2.53 -12.17 13.66
C ASN A 56 -2.82 -13.62 13.24
N SER A 57 -3.69 -13.82 12.26
CA SER A 57 -4.13 -15.16 11.85
C SER A 57 -3.01 -16.03 11.25
N LEU A 58 -1.93 -15.39 10.76
CA LEU A 58 -0.78 -16.06 10.17
C LEU A 58 0.42 -16.20 11.13
N ASP A 59 0.30 -15.80 12.40
CA ASP A 59 1.41 -15.80 13.37
C ASP A 59 2.03 -17.20 13.50
N ASP A 60 1.21 -18.23 13.71
CA ASP A 60 1.68 -19.58 13.95
C ASP A 60 2.33 -20.21 12.70
N GLU A 61 1.78 -19.96 11.52
CA GLU A 61 2.28 -20.44 10.23
C GLU A 61 3.61 -19.78 9.87
N LEU A 62 3.73 -18.48 10.05
CA LEU A 62 4.98 -17.75 9.79
C LEU A 62 6.08 -18.15 10.77
N VAL A 63 5.74 -18.41 12.04
CA VAL A 63 6.69 -18.95 13.02
C VAL A 63 7.16 -20.34 12.59
N ALA A 64 6.25 -21.23 12.19
CA ALA A 64 6.60 -22.59 11.75
C ALA A 64 7.50 -22.60 10.51
N LEU A 65 7.27 -21.68 9.54
CA LEU A 65 8.16 -21.51 8.38
C LEU A 65 9.52 -20.94 8.78
N SER A 66 9.55 -19.96 9.70
CA SER A 66 10.80 -19.39 10.21
C SER A 66 11.69 -20.42 10.89
N GLU A 67 11.09 -21.35 11.65
CA GLU A 67 11.82 -22.48 12.25
C GLU A 67 12.42 -23.43 11.21
N LYS A 68 11.73 -23.64 10.06
CA LYS A 68 12.27 -24.46 8.97
C LYS A 68 13.46 -23.76 8.31
N VAL A 69 13.38 -22.45 8.07
CA VAL A 69 14.50 -21.66 7.52
C VAL A 69 15.71 -21.72 8.45
N ALA A 70 15.51 -21.53 9.75
CA ALA A 70 16.58 -21.62 10.75
C ALA A 70 17.26 -23.00 10.76
N LYS A 71 16.51 -24.10 10.62
CA LYS A 71 17.08 -25.45 10.53
C LYS A 71 17.93 -25.64 9.28
N ILE A 72 17.57 -25.02 8.16
CA ILE A 72 18.36 -25.09 6.92
C ILE A 72 19.70 -24.36 7.12
N GLU A 73 19.71 -23.24 7.83
CA GLU A 73 20.95 -22.48 8.14
C GLU A 73 21.97 -23.31 8.92
N GLU A 74 21.53 -24.24 9.75
CA GLU A 74 22.40 -25.09 10.56
C GLU A 74 23.05 -26.24 9.78
N LEU A 75 22.63 -26.49 8.52
CA LEU A 75 23.14 -27.60 7.72
C LEU A 75 24.55 -27.33 7.17
N ASN A 76 25.40 -28.37 7.22
CA ASN A 76 26.72 -28.34 6.60
C ASN A 76 26.67 -28.98 5.22
N LEU A 77 26.53 -28.14 4.18
CA LEU A 77 26.44 -28.60 2.79
C LEU A 77 27.65 -29.45 2.35
N SER A 78 28.84 -29.23 2.92
CA SER A 78 30.05 -29.97 2.52
C SER A 78 30.06 -31.43 2.97
N GLU A 79 29.16 -31.83 3.86
CA GLU A 79 29.00 -33.19 4.37
C GLU A 79 27.85 -33.96 3.69
N MET A 80 27.12 -33.30 2.77
CA MET A 80 25.99 -33.87 2.05
C MET A 80 26.42 -34.51 0.73
N GLU A 81 25.57 -35.39 0.18
CA GLU A 81 25.69 -35.87 -1.19
C GLU A 81 24.90 -34.98 -2.15
N ASP A 82 25.22 -34.99 -3.45
CA ASP A 82 24.50 -34.18 -4.46
C ASP A 82 22.97 -34.43 -4.43
N ALA A 83 22.54 -35.66 -4.21
CA ALA A 83 21.13 -36.02 -4.10
C ALA A 83 20.44 -35.40 -2.87
N ASP A 84 21.16 -35.30 -1.74
CA ASP A 84 20.64 -34.66 -0.53
C ASP A 84 20.52 -33.14 -0.71
N ILE A 85 21.46 -32.53 -1.44
CA ILE A 85 21.40 -31.10 -1.80
C ILE A 85 20.22 -30.84 -2.74
N ASP A 86 19.95 -31.70 -3.72
CA ASP A 86 18.78 -31.58 -4.59
C ASP A 86 17.48 -31.62 -3.77
N ALA A 87 17.36 -32.58 -2.85
CA ALA A 87 16.21 -32.66 -1.96
C ALA A 87 16.08 -31.45 -1.04
N LEU A 88 17.19 -30.87 -0.61
CA LEU A 88 17.20 -29.64 0.18
C LEU A 88 16.70 -28.45 -0.64
N ILE A 89 17.15 -28.30 -1.91
CA ILE A 89 16.67 -27.26 -2.81
C ILE A 89 15.16 -27.39 -3.04
N GLU A 90 14.64 -28.60 -3.31
CA GLU A 90 13.21 -28.83 -3.43
C GLU A 90 12.44 -28.45 -2.15
N SER A 91 13.00 -28.72 -0.98
CA SER A 91 12.43 -28.29 0.29
C SER A 91 12.41 -26.78 0.45
N MET A 92 13.50 -26.09 0.05
CA MET A 92 13.55 -24.61 0.07
C MET A 92 12.53 -24.00 -0.88
N ASP A 93 12.36 -24.54 -2.08
CA ASP A 93 11.36 -24.11 -3.06
C ASP A 93 9.93 -24.28 -2.53
N SER A 94 9.66 -25.37 -1.79
CA SER A 94 8.37 -25.56 -1.14
C SER A 94 8.10 -24.52 -0.06
N ILE A 95 9.10 -24.20 0.77
CA ILE A 95 8.98 -23.16 1.80
C ILE A 95 8.81 -21.77 1.14
N LEU A 96 9.57 -21.49 0.09
CA LEU A 96 9.48 -20.27 -0.70
C LEU A 96 8.07 -20.07 -1.26
N SER A 97 7.50 -21.12 -1.85
CA SER A 97 6.12 -21.09 -2.36
C SER A 97 5.11 -20.76 -1.27
N SER A 98 5.29 -21.31 -0.05
CA SER A 98 4.42 -20.99 1.09
C SER A 98 4.55 -19.52 1.51
N TYR A 99 5.75 -18.95 1.54
CA TYR A 99 5.92 -17.51 1.82
C TYR A 99 5.29 -16.63 0.76
N GLN A 100 5.38 -17.01 -0.52
CA GLN A 100 4.74 -16.26 -1.61
C GLN A 100 3.21 -16.27 -1.48
N GLU A 101 2.63 -17.40 -1.09
CA GLU A 101 1.19 -17.49 -0.79
C GLU A 101 0.81 -16.60 0.41
N TYR A 102 1.58 -16.62 1.50
CA TYR A 102 1.31 -15.77 2.65
C TYR A 102 1.50 -14.29 2.36
N LEU A 103 2.47 -13.90 1.52
CA LEU A 103 2.59 -12.52 1.06
C LEU A 103 1.34 -12.04 0.35
N GLN A 104 0.71 -12.89 -0.48
CA GLN A 104 -0.55 -12.55 -1.13
C GLN A 104 -1.69 -12.38 -0.12
N ILE A 105 -1.79 -13.28 0.87
CA ILE A 105 -2.81 -13.19 1.94
C ILE A 105 -2.60 -11.92 2.78
N ILE A 106 -1.35 -11.58 3.12
CA ILE A 106 -1.02 -10.35 3.86
C ILE A 106 -1.43 -9.11 3.08
N GLU A 107 -1.20 -9.08 1.77
CA GLU A 107 -1.62 -7.96 0.91
C GLU A 107 -3.15 -7.82 0.87
N ASP A 108 -3.87 -8.94 0.78
CA ASP A 108 -5.34 -8.94 0.83
C ASP A 108 -5.87 -8.45 2.20
N ILE A 109 -5.27 -8.89 3.31
CA ILE A 109 -5.62 -8.42 4.66
C ILE A 109 -5.37 -6.91 4.78
N LYS A 110 -4.19 -6.45 4.33
CA LYS A 110 -3.85 -5.03 4.34
C LYS A 110 -4.86 -4.20 3.57
N GLY A 111 -5.26 -4.63 2.37
CA GLY A 111 -6.30 -3.97 1.59
C GLY A 111 -7.65 -3.92 2.31
N GLN A 112 -8.02 -4.98 3.05
CA GLN A 112 -9.25 -4.99 3.86
C GLN A 112 -9.16 -4.05 5.07
N GLU A 113 -8.03 -4.02 5.76
CA GLU A 113 -7.80 -3.08 6.88
C GLU A 113 -7.83 -1.63 6.41
N GLU A 114 -7.19 -1.32 5.28
CA GLU A 114 -7.22 0.02 4.67
C GLU A 114 -8.65 0.42 4.24
N ALA A 115 -9.39 -0.49 3.61
CA ALA A 115 -10.77 -0.26 3.23
C ALA A 115 -11.71 -0.06 4.44
N ALA A 116 -11.44 -0.72 5.56
CA ALA A 116 -12.24 -0.61 6.77
C ALA A 116 -12.14 0.77 7.45
N VAL A 117 -11.07 1.53 7.19
CA VAL A 117 -10.90 2.89 7.72
C VAL A 117 -11.27 3.97 6.72
N LEU A 118 -11.70 3.58 5.50
CA LEU A 118 -12.10 4.52 4.47
C LEU A 118 -13.49 5.11 4.78
N VAL A 119 -13.54 6.41 5.07
CA VAL A 119 -14.79 7.14 5.32
C VAL A 119 -15.22 7.84 4.04
N SER A 120 -16.45 7.56 3.60
CA SER A 120 -17.08 8.22 2.46
C SER A 120 -17.83 9.47 2.96
N ILE A 121 -17.41 10.65 2.51
CA ILE A 121 -17.94 11.95 2.93
C ILE A 121 -18.77 12.55 1.78
N PRO A 122 -20.09 12.49 1.83
CA PRO A 122 -20.95 13.15 0.83
C PRO A 122 -20.74 14.67 0.87
N LEU A 123 -20.50 15.28 -0.30
CA LEU A 123 -20.36 16.73 -0.45
C LEU A 123 -21.51 17.30 -1.26
N THR A 124 -22.13 18.33 -0.72
CA THR A 124 -23.07 19.20 -1.42
C THR A 124 -22.44 20.58 -1.60
N LEU A 125 -22.34 21.04 -2.83
CA LEU A 125 -21.87 22.39 -3.16
C LEU A 125 -23.04 23.27 -3.58
N MET A 126 -23.08 24.50 -3.09
CA MET A 126 -23.95 25.55 -3.59
C MET A 126 -23.11 26.65 -4.23
N ASN A 127 -23.48 27.06 -5.44
CA ASN A 127 -22.83 28.21 -6.07
C ASN A 127 -23.48 29.50 -5.57
N GLY A 128 -22.90 30.12 -4.55
CA GLY A 128 -23.30 31.41 -4.00
C GLY A 128 -22.65 32.60 -4.72
N THR A 129 -21.93 32.38 -5.82
CA THR A 129 -21.34 33.45 -6.64
C THR A 129 -22.34 33.97 -7.67
N GLU A 130 -22.03 35.11 -8.30
CA GLU A 130 -22.79 35.63 -9.42
C GLU A 130 -22.37 35.08 -10.79
N GLN A 131 -21.41 34.13 -10.81
CA GLN A 131 -20.83 33.62 -12.04
C GLN A 131 -21.20 32.12 -12.22
N THR A 132 -21.30 31.71 -13.49
CA THR A 132 -21.45 30.30 -13.83
C THR A 132 -20.05 29.65 -13.84
N ILE A 133 -19.94 28.53 -13.15
CA ILE A 133 -18.77 27.65 -13.18
C ILE A 133 -18.93 26.71 -14.36
N GLN A 134 -17.96 26.68 -15.25
CA GLN A 134 -18.01 25.91 -16.50
C GLN A 134 -17.37 24.55 -16.38
N LYS A 135 -16.33 24.44 -15.53
CA LYS A 135 -15.66 23.19 -15.19
C LYS A 135 -15.48 23.09 -13.69
N LEU A 136 -15.59 21.89 -13.18
CA LEU A 136 -15.41 21.57 -11.76
C LEU A 136 -14.70 20.22 -11.64
N PHE A 137 -13.61 20.22 -10.91
CA PHE A 137 -12.85 19.01 -10.62
C PHE A 137 -12.79 18.84 -9.09
N LEU A 138 -12.99 17.61 -8.64
CA LEU A 138 -12.86 17.24 -7.24
C LEU A 138 -11.96 16.01 -7.18
N PHE A 139 -10.78 16.13 -6.59
CA PHE A 139 -9.79 15.05 -6.57
C PHE A 139 -8.92 15.15 -5.32
N GLU A 140 -8.34 14.02 -4.93
CA GLU A 140 -7.40 13.98 -3.81
C GLU A 140 -6.08 14.70 -4.18
N LYS A 141 -5.54 15.52 -3.28
CA LYS A 141 -4.40 16.40 -3.54
C LYS A 141 -3.18 15.69 -4.16
N ASN A 142 -2.96 14.44 -3.81
CA ASN A 142 -1.81 13.65 -4.29
C ASN A 142 -2.16 12.72 -5.47
N ASP A 143 -3.43 12.62 -5.85
CA ASP A 143 -3.89 11.78 -6.96
C ASP A 143 -4.59 12.58 -8.06
N THR A 144 -3.79 13.14 -8.96
CA THR A 144 -4.30 13.83 -10.15
C THR A 144 -4.80 12.89 -11.24
N SER A 145 -4.60 11.58 -11.12
CA SER A 145 -5.06 10.59 -12.11
C SER A 145 -6.58 10.43 -12.10
N SER A 146 -7.22 10.70 -10.96
CA SER A 146 -8.68 10.66 -10.78
C SER A 146 -9.37 11.96 -11.23
N LYS A 147 -8.62 12.99 -11.65
CA LYS A 147 -9.16 14.30 -12.03
C LYS A 147 -10.03 14.19 -13.28
N SER A 148 -11.33 14.38 -13.11
CA SER A 148 -12.32 14.42 -14.19
C SER A 148 -13.25 15.61 -13.99
N ASP A 149 -13.75 16.20 -15.10
CA ASP A 149 -14.70 17.30 -15.02
C ASP A 149 -16.08 16.79 -14.59
N VAL A 150 -16.49 17.16 -13.38
CA VAL A 150 -17.80 16.79 -12.81
C VAL A 150 -18.97 17.39 -13.60
N LEU A 151 -18.73 18.50 -14.30
CA LEU A 151 -19.74 19.22 -15.08
C LEU A 151 -19.76 18.83 -16.56
N GLU A 152 -18.94 17.86 -16.98
CA GLU A 152 -18.86 17.43 -18.39
C GLU A 152 -20.24 17.10 -18.94
N GLY A 153 -20.59 17.67 -20.09
CA GLY A 153 -21.88 17.48 -20.74
C GLY A 153 -23.06 18.26 -20.13
N THR A 154 -22.82 19.13 -19.15
CA THR A 154 -23.84 20.02 -18.57
C THR A 154 -23.75 21.44 -19.14
N ALA A 155 -24.72 22.30 -18.80
CA ALA A 155 -24.67 23.74 -19.12
C ALA A 155 -23.82 24.55 -18.13
N GLY A 156 -23.11 23.88 -17.22
CA GLY A 156 -22.36 24.49 -16.14
C GLY A 156 -23.16 24.58 -14.85
N PHE A 157 -22.51 25.06 -13.80
CA PHE A 157 -23.02 25.20 -12.43
C PHE A 157 -23.33 26.69 -12.16
N GLY A 158 -24.57 27.06 -12.39
CA GLY A 158 -25.02 28.48 -12.33
C GLY A 158 -25.21 29.03 -10.92
N PRO A 159 -25.33 30.38 -10.80
CA PRO A 159 -25.61 31.02 -9.52
C PRO A 159 -26.85 30.47 -8.80
N GLY A 160 -26.73 30.24 -7.49
CA GLY A 160 -27.81 29.70 -6.65
C GLY A 160 -28.15 28.22 -6.87
N GLN A 161 -27.50 27.54 -7.79
CA GLN A 161 -27.68 26.09 -7.96
C GLN A 161 -26.95 25.32 -6.87
N SER A 162 -27.44 24.10 -6.60
CA SER A 162 -26.78 23.12 -5.73
C SER A 162 -26.38 21.91 -6.55
N LEU A 163 -25.18 21.41 -6.32
CA LEU A 163 -24.62 20.22 -6.90
C LEU A 163 -24.50 19.17 -5.77
N THR A 164 -25.12 18.02 -5.96
CA THR A 164 -25.11 16.91 -5.02
C THR A 164 -24.51 15.67 -5.66
N GLY A 165 -24.23 14.66 -4.84
CA GLY A 165 -23.65 13.38 -5.33
C GLY A 165 -22.14 13.42 -5.50
N LEU A 166 -21.47 14.48 -5.06
CA LEU A 166 -20.03 14.50 -4.90
C LEU A 166 -19.65 13.71 -3.66
N VAL A 167 -18.51 13.04 -3.70
CA VAL A 167 -18.00 12.25 -2.58
C VAL A 167 -16.51 12.51 -2.45
N MET A 168 -16.07 12.84 -1.25
CA MET A 168 -14.67 12.79 -0.84
C MET A 168 -14.44 11.51 -0.04
N LEU A 169 -13.25 10.96 -0.13
CA LEU A 169 -12.84 9.82 0.68
C LEU A 169 -11.80 10.30 1.70
N ARG A 170 -11.88 9.78 2.92
CA ARG A 170 -10.89 10.00 3.96
C ARG A 170 -10.38 8.66 4.42
N ASP A 171 -9.09 8.47 4.35
CA ASP A 171 -8.34 7.36 4.92
C ASP A 171 -7.57 7.79 6.19
N VAL A 172 -6.67 6.96 6.65
CA VAL A 172 -5.80 7.23 7.81
C VAL A 172 -4.81 8.38 7.61
N SER A 173 -4.57 8.81 6.36
CA SER A 173 -3.62 9.88 6.03
C SER A 173 -4.25 11.27 6.16
N ASP A 174 -5.60 11.35 6.22
CA ASP A 174 -6.36 12.61 6.18
C ASP A 174 -5.95 13.52 5.01
N THR A 175 -5.53 12.93 3.87
CA THR A 175 -5.08 13.70 2.70
C THR A 175 -6.18 14.67 2.25
N PRO A 176 -5.86 15.98 2.10
CA PRO A 176 -6.84 16.96 1.66
C PRO A 176 -7.31 16.70 0.22
N TRP A 177 -8.52 17.14 -0.08
CA TRP A 177 -9.07 17.14 -1.42
C TRP A 177 -8.93 18.52 -2.04
N ILE A 178 -8.83 18.57 -3.36
CA ILE A 178 -8.76 19.79 -4.15
C ILE A 178 -10.08 19.97 -4.89
N LEU A 179 -10.68 21.13 -4.71
CA LEU A 179 -11.77 21.63 -5.53
C LEU A 179 -11.21 22.68 -6.50
N GLU A 180 -11.03 22.29 -7.76
CA GLU A 180 -10.58 23.18 -8.83
C GLU A 180 -11.76 23.54 -9.73
N MET A 181 -11.87 24.80 -10.11
CA MET A 181 -12.98 25.28 -10.94
C MET A 181 -12.54 26.33 -11.94
N GLU A 182 -13.21 26.35 -13.09
CA GLU A 182 -13.07 27.39 -14.13
C GLU A 182 -14.42 28.09 -14.31
N ASN A 183 -14.44 29.42 -14.21
CA ASN A 183 -15.67 30.19 -14.43
C ASN A 183 -15.90 30.53 -15.91
N SER A 184 -17.05 31.11 -16.21
CA SER A 184 -17.43 31.51 -17.58
C SER A 184 -16.49 32.53 -18.25
N ASN A 185 -15.61 33.18 -17.48
CA ASN A 185 -14.61 34.11 -17.99
C ASN A 185 -13.24 33.46 -18.22
N GLY A 186 -13.13 32.17 -17.95
CA GLY A 186 -11.88 31.39 -18.07
C GLY A 186 -10.91 31.56 -16.88
N ALA A 187 -11.35 32.20 -15.79
CA ALA A 187 -10.55 32.26 -14.57
C ALA A 187 -10.62 30.93 -13.80
N THR A 188 -9.47 30.46 -13.37
CA THR A 188 -9.34 29.20 -12.61
C THR A 188 -9.09 29.51 -11.14
N TYR A 189 -9.73 28.74 -10.27
CA TYR A 189 -9.61 28.83 -8.83
C TYR A 189 -9.38 27.43 -8.26
N GLU A 190 -8.61 27.35 -7.18
CA GLU A 190 -8.32 26.10 -6.46
C GLU A 190 -8.54 26.33 -4.98
N ILE A 191 -9.25 25.40 -4.35
CA ILE A 191 -9.56 25.42 -2.92
C ILE A 191 -9.15 24.07 -2.34
N GLU A 192 -8.35 24.08 -1.29
CA GLU A 192 -8.01 22.89 -0.53
C GLU A 192 -9.07 22.62 0.52
N LEU A 193 -9.64 21.42 0.48
CA LEU A 193 -10.68 20.95 1.41
C LEU A 193 -10.06 19.97 2.42
N SER A 194 -10.01 20.35 3.68
CA SER A 194 -9.67 19.41 4.76
C SER A 194 -10.81 18.40 4.93
N VAL A 195 -10.49 17.11 5.00
CA VAL A 195 -11.49 16.04 5.23
C VAL A 195 -11.56 15.61 6.70
N LYS A 196 -10.63 16.11 7.52
CA LYS A 196 -10.40 15.66 8.89
C LYS A 196 -11.62 15.81 9.80
N ASP A 197 -12.40 16.86 9.62
CA ASP A 197 -13.50 17.23 10.50
C ASP A 197 -14.88 16.73 9.99
N TYR A 198 -14.91 15.95 8.90
CA TYR A 198 -16.14 15.44 8.29
C TYR A 198 -16.25 13.93 8.43
N ASP A 199 -17.48 13.44 8.40
CA ASP A 199 -17.83 12.03 8.53
C ASP A 199 -18.85 11.59 7.45
N GLU A 200 -19.43 10.41 7.59
CA GLU A 200 -20.43 9.87 6.68
C GLU A 200 -21.73 10.68 6.58
N ASN A 201 -21.97 11.61 7.50
CA ASN A 201 -23.11 12.54 7.39
C ASN A 201 -22.89 13.59 6.30
N GLY A 202 -21.64 13.73 5.85
CA GLY A 202 -21.26 14.64 4.77
C GLY A 202 -21.17 16.09 5.19
N VAL A 203 -20.96 16.93 4.18
CA VAL A 203 -20.81 18.37 4.36
C VAL A 203 -21.52 19.14 3.24
N SER A 204 -22.09 20.29 3.60
CA SER A 204 -22.62 21.27 2.63
C SER A 204 -21.76 22.52 2.66
N MET A 205 -21.27 22.93 1.50
CA MET A 205 -20.41 24.09 1.35
C MET A 205 -21.00 25.07 0.34
N THR A 206 -20.81 26.36 0.59
CA THR A 206 -21.20 27.40 -0.33
C THR A 206 -19.96 28.06 -0.93
N LEU A 207 -19.86 28.06 -2.26
CA LEU A 207 -18.86 28.82 -2.97
C LEU A 207 -19.22 30.30 -2.96
N THR A 208 -18.30 31.14 -2.52
CA THR A 208 -18.45 32.59 -2.55
C THR A 208 -17.20 33.23 -3.14
N TYR A 209 -17.38 34.40 -3.70
CA TYR A 209 -16.26 35.20 -4.23
C TYR A 209 -15.90 36.31 -3.23
N ASP A 210 -14.70 36.23 -2.68
CA ASP A 210 -14.17 37.31 -1.86
C ASP A 210 -13.58 38.42 -2.72
N SER A 211 -14.29 39.53 -2.85
CA SER A 211 -13.84 40.68 -3.64
C SER A 211 -12.60 41.36 -3.05
N GLY A 212 -12.27 41.15 -1.80
CA GLY A 212 -11.11 41.73 -1.13
C GLY A 212 -9.80 41.03 -1.49
N SER A 213 -9.82 39.71 -1.58
CA SER A 213 -8.68 38.87 -2.00
C SER A 213 -8.70 38.50 -3.48
N SER A 214 -9.83 38.71 -4.17
CA SER A 214 -10.06 38.19 -5.54
C SER A 214 -10.00 36.67 -5.64
N GLU A 215 -10.36 35.98 -4.58
CA GLU A 215 -10.30 34.51 -4.46
C GLU A 215 -11.70 33.89 -4.33
N MET A 216 -11.82 32.65 -4.75
CA MET A 216 -12.96 31.81 -4.45
C MET A 216 -12.74 31.15 -3.08
N VAL A 217 -13.74 31.15 -2.23
CA VAL A 217 -13.69 30.53 -0.90
C VAL A 217 -14.94 29.67 -0.68
N VAL A 218 -14.82 28.70 0.24
CA VAL A 218 -15.96 27.91 0.73
C VAL A 218 -16.29 28.27 2.16
N SER A 219 -17.56 28.23 2.50
CA SER A 219 -18.07 28.45 3.86
C SER A 219 -19.16 27.44 4.21
#